data_5409202ff662a73c794ce98e58728648
#
_entry.id   5409202ff662a73c794ce98e58728648
#
_cell.length_a   1.000
_cell.length_b   1.000
_cell.length_c   1.000
_cell.angle_alpha   90.00
_cell.angle_beta   90.00
_cell.angle_gamma   90.00
#
_symmetry.space_group_name_H-M   'P 1'
#
loop_
_entity.id
_entity.type
_entity.pdbx_description
1 polymer ?
#
loop_
_entity_poly.entity_id
_entity_poly.type
_entity_poly.pdbx_seq_one_letter_code
_entity_poly.pdbx_strand_id
1 'polypeptide(L)'
;MVEVLCEMFPHADVYTLLHVKGSVSPVIERMPIHTSFIQHLPWAETRYRHYLPLFPSAIEHLLPGGYDLVISSHHSVAKGVKTGDRALHICYCHTPMRYIWSMFDEYFAPGRSGLITRAGARVFRRYLQWWDIKTAGNPDFYIANSENVRRRIQSTFTRDSEVIHPPVDVDSFQVFPRKGDFFLVAGALVPYKRVEIAIQAFNQNGRRLIVAGGGPEQSRLQKLAAGNIEFRGHVTDDELRDLYAGCRALVFPGEEDFGIIPLEAMASGKPVIAFGRGGALETVIDNVTGIFFPDQTPAALTAALDRFEKSRFDPDRLREHASRFDKKVFVAKMDETIRNHWERFIRNKESRIT
;
A
#
# COMPACT_ATOMS: atom_id res chain seq x y z
N MET A 1 1.23 -3.18 8.93
CA MET A 1 2.71 -3.10 9.06
C MET A 1 3.11 -2.21 10.24
N VAL A 2 2.78 -0.89 10.30
CA VAL A 2 3.12 -0.02 11.45
C VAL A 2 2.59 -0.59 12.77
N GLU A 3 1.36 -1.08 12.79
CA GLU A 3 0.77 -1.76 13.95
C GLU A 3 1.62 -2.93 14.43
N VAL A 4 2.08 -3.78 13.51
CA VAL A 4 2.95 -4.92 13.84
C VAL A 4 4.30 -4.44 14.39
N LEU A 5 4.86 -3.35 13.86
CA LEU A 5 6.06 -2.76 14.45
C LEU A 5 5.82 -2.23 15.87
N CYS A 6 4.67 -1.60 16.15
CA CYS A 6 4.31 -1.18 17.50
C CYS A 6 4.16 -2.38 18.46
N GLU A 7 3.67 -3.52 17.98
CA GLU A 7 3.62 -4.76 18.78
C GLU A 7 5.03 -5.35 19.03
N MET A 8 5.93 -5.28 18.04
CA MET A 8 7.33 -5.72 18.19
C MET A 8 8.12 -4.81 19.13
N PHE A 9 7.79 -3.52 19.19
CA PHE A 9 8.49 -2.50 19.98
C PHE A 9 7.50 -1.72 20.85
N PRO A 10 6.95 -2.32 21.93
CA PRO A 10 5.88 -1.72 22.74
C PRO A 10 6.30 -0.47 23.53
N HIS A 11 7.59 -0.18 23.60
CA HIS A 11 8.16 1.01 24.25
C HIS A 11 8.66 2.06 23.26
N ALA A 12 8.38 1.90 21.97
CA ALA A 12 8.78 2.88 20.95
C ALA A 12 7.88 4.12 20.97
N ASP A 13 8.43 5.23 20.51
CA ASP A 13 7.65 6.43 20.19
C ASP A 13 7.24 6.43 18.72
N VAL A 14 6.05 6.90 18.42
CA VAL A 14 5.54 7.07 17.06
C VAL A 14 5.62 8.54 16.65
N TYR A 15 6.34 8.81 15.58
CA TYR A 15 6.48 10.15 15.02
C TYR A 15 5.71 10.24 13.69
N THR A 16 4.85 11.23 13.55
CA THR A 16 4.05 11.46 12.33
C THR A 16 3.90 12.94 12.02
N LEU A 17 3.65 13.27 10.76
CA LEU A 17 3.40 14.67 10.39
C LEU A 17 2.08 15.18 11.00
N LEU A 18 1.08 14.33 11.04
CA LEU A 18 -0.28 14.61 11.49
C LEU A 18 -0.89 13.37 12.12
N HIS A 19 -1.66 13.56 13.18
CA HIS A 19 -2.47 12.52 13.80
C HIS A 19 -3.88 13.05 14.10
N VAL A 20 -4.88 12.27 13.74
CA VAL A 20 -6.29 12.49 14.14
C VAL A 20 -6.68 11.37 15.08
N LYS A 21 -7.01 11.71 16.31
CA LYS A 21 -7.34 10.72 17.35
C LYS A 21 -8.49 9.81 16.91
N GLY A 22 -8.29 8.51 17.06
CA GLY A 22 -9.24 7.47 16.65
C GLY A 22 -9.18 7.10 15.16
N SER A 23 -8.22 7.65 14.39
CA SER A 23 -8.06 7.34 12.96
C SER A 23 -7.13 6.16 12.67
N VAL A 24 -6.46 5.64 13.68
CA VAL A 24 -5.55 4.48 13.58
C VAL A 24 -5.98 3.39 14.55
N SER A 25 -5.36 2.21 14.46
CA SER A 25 -5.73 1.07 15.30
C SER A 25 -5.46 1.35 16.80
N PRO A 26 -6.19 0.66 17.71
CA PRO A 26 -5.98 0.80 19.15
C PRO A 26 -4.55 0.47 19.60
N VAL A 27 -3.82 -0.34 18.85
CA VAL A 27 -2.41 -0.66 19.13
C VAL A 27 -1.54 0.59 18.94
N ILE A 28 -1.73 1.30 17.82
CA ILE A 28 -1.00 2.53 17.53
C ILE A 28 -1.43 3.67 18.46
N GLU A 29 -2.75 3.79 18.76
CA GLU A 29 -3.27 4.83 19.66
C GLU A 29 -2.70 4.75 21.09
N ARG A 30 -2.24 3.59 21.53
CA ARG A 30 -1.63 3.39 22.85
C ARG A 30 -0.17 3.82 22.91
N MET A 31 0.47 4.05 21.77
CA MET A 31 1.86 4.48 21.71
C MET A 31 1.97 5.98 22.03
N PRO A 32 3.11 6.46 22.56
CA PRO A 32 3.41 7.88 22.58
C PRO A 32 3.49 8.43 21.15
N ILE A 33 2.53 9.28 20.76
CA ILE A 33 2.45 9.84 19.40
C ILE A 33 2.90 11.30 19.42
N HIS A 34 3.93 11.60 18.63
CA HIS A 34 4.48 12.93 18.45
C HIS A 34 4.18 13.43 17.03
N THR A 35 3.68 14.66 16.92
CA THR A 35 3.30 15.25 15.63
C THR A 35 4.21 16.41 15.25
N SER A 36 4.27 16.74 13.96
CA SER A 36 4.99 17.90 13.46
C SER A 36 4.18 19.18 13.62
N PHE A 37 4.79 20.32 13.29
CA PHE A 37 4.09 21.61 13.25
C PHE A 37 2.90 21.63 12.30
N ILE A 38 2.83 20.71 11.32
CA ILE A 38 1.69 20.55 10.40
C ILE A 38 0.38 20.34 11.18
N GLN A 39 0.43 19.64 12.32
CA GLN A 39 -0.73 19.39 13.18
C GLN A 39 -1.46 20.68 13.57
N HIS A 40 -0.75 21.77 13.73
CA HIS A 40 -1.26 23.05 14.22
C HIS A 40 -1.70 24.02 13.11
N LEU A 41 -1.57 23.61 11.83
CA LEU A 41 -1.98 24.44 10.70
C LEU A 41 -3.52 24.39 10.49
N PRO A 42 -4.14 25.48 9.97
CA PRO A 42 -5.57 25.51 9.72
C PRO A 42 -6.04 24.34 8.85
N TRP A 43 -7.13 23.68 9.25
CA TRP A 43 -7.71 22.53 8.52
C TRP A 43 -6.72 21.39 8.21
N ALA A 44 -5.65 21.25 8.99
CA ALA A 44 -4.65 20.21 8.76
C ALA A 44 -5.28 18.81 8.70
N GLU A 45 -6.21 18.49 9.60
CA GLU A 45 -6.88 17.18 9.66
C GLU A 45 -7.65 16.81 8.39
N THR A 46 -8.23 17.81 7.70
CA THR A 46 -9.09 17.58 6.52
C THR A 46 -8.41 17.94 5.20
N ARG A 47 -7.44 18.87 5.22
CA ARG A 47 -6.78 19.42 4.04
C ARG A 47 -5.26 19.32 4.07
N TYR A 48 -4.68 18.39 4.82
CA TYR A 48 -3.21 18.23 4.97
C TYR A 48 -2.45 18.15 3.64
N ARG A 49 -3.09 17.67 2.56
CA ARG A 49 -2.47 17.59 1.23
C ARG A 49 -2.09 18.96 0.65
N HIS A 50 -2.73 20.03 1.08
CA HIS A 50 -2.37 21.39 0.67
C HIS A 50 -1.02 21.83 1.29
N TYR A 51 -0.62 21.19 2.39
CA TYR A 51 0.65 21.44 3.08
C TYR A 51 1.80 20.55 2.58
N LEU A 52 1.58 19.77 1.52
CA LEU A 52 2.62 18.93 0.90
C LEU A 52 3.96 19.69 0.65
N PRO A 53 3.99 20.98 0.27
CA PRO A 53 5.21 21.78 0.20
C PRO A 53 6.02 21.87 1.49
N LEU A 54 5.38 21.79 2.62
CA LEU A 54 6.01 21.90 3.94
C LEU A 54 6.44 20.54 4.52
N PHE A 55 6.00 19.44 3.93
CA PHE A 55 6.31 18.10 4.42
C PHE A 55 7.81 17.80 4.53
N PRO A 56 8.66 18.18 3.54
CA PRO A 56 10.11 18.07 3.68
C PRO A 56 10.65 18.73 4.93
N SER A 57 10.30 19.99 5.17
CA SER A 57 10.74 20.70 6.37
C SER A 57 10.17 20.07 7.65
N ALA A 58 8.91 19.66 7.62
CA ALA A 58 8.26 19.07 8.79
C ALA A 58 8.92 17.77 9.23
N ILE A 59 9.27 16.88 8.28
CA ILE A 59 9.91 15.60 8.62
C ILE A 59 11.36 15.78 9.08
N GLU A 60 12.10 16.74 8.49
CA GLU A 60 13.49 17.00 8.86
C GLU A 60 13.64 17.54 10.28
N HIS A 61 12.62 18.14 10.87
CA HIS A 61 12.61 18.72 12.21
C HIS A 61 11.73 17.94 13.20
N LEU A 62 11.24 16.76 12.79
CA LEU A 62 10.28 16.03 13.60
C LEU A 62 10.93 15.24 14.74
N LEU A 63 12.12 14.67 14.53
CA LEU A 63 12.77 13.81 15.50
C LEU A 63 13.75 14.59 16.38
N PRO A 64 13.59 14.56 17.72
CA PRO A 64 14.49 15.31 18.62
C PRO A 64 15.87 14.66 18.81
N GLY A 65 16.11 13.45 18.30
CA GLY A 65 17.32 12.66 18.53
C GLY A 65 17.22 11.79 19.80
N GLY A 66 18.30 11.06 20.11
CA GLY A 66 18.37 10.24 21.34
C GLY A 66 17.88 8.80 21.17
N TYR A 67 17.56 8.37 19.95
CA TYR A 67 17.17 6.99 19.62
C TYR A 67 18.36 6.22 19.06
N ASP A 68 18.44 4.93 19.38
CA ASP A 68 19.44 4.02 18.82
C ASP A 68 18.96 3.38 17.51
N LEU A 69 17.64 3.14 17.36
CA LEU A 69 17.00 2.59 16.18
C LEU A 69 15.85 3.49 15.75
N VAL A 70 15.82 3.83 14.46
CA VAL A 70 14.71 4.54 13.81
C VAL A 70 14.22 3.72 12.63
N ILE A 71 12.93 3.38 12.60
CA ILE A 71 12.29 2.70 11.48
C ILE A 71 11.31 3.66 10.83
N SER A 72 11.59 4.09 9.59
CA SER A 72 10.67 4.96 8.85
C SER A 72 9.78 4.15 7.91
N SER A 73 8.46 4.27 8.07
CA SER A 73 7.45 3.74 7.14
C SER A 73 7.22 4.75 6.02
N HIS A 74 7.80 4.49 4.84
CA HIS A 74 7.94 5.48 3.78
C HIS A 74 7.05 5.23 2.57
N HIS A 75 6.20 6.19 2.24
CA HIS A 75 5.49 6.31 0.96
C HIS A 75 5.46 7.76 0.44
N SER A 76 5.98 8.70 1.23
CA SER A 76 6.04 10.14 0.92
C SER A 76 7.37 10.72 1.42
N VAL A 77 7.45 11.26 2.64
CA VAL A 77 8.63 11.99 3.14
C VAL A 77 9.36 11.30 4.30
N ALA A 78 8.82 10.22 4.87
CA ALA A 78 9.32 9.65 6.13
C ALA A 78 10.82 9.28 6.12
N LYS A 79 11.38 8.82 4.99
CA LYS A 79 12.83 8.54 4.86
C LYS A 79 13.72 9.77 5.04
N GLY A 80 13.14 10.97 4.89
CA GLY A 80 13.86 12.23 5.04
C GLY A 80 14.08 12.67 6.48
N VAL A 81 13.62 11.90 7.46
CA VAL A 81 13.88 12.17 8.88
C VAL A 81 15.38 12.24 9.13
N LYS A 82 15.80 13.20 9.94
CA LYS A 82 17.19 13.33 10.36
C LYS A 82 17.38 12.58 11.65
N THR A 83 18.15 11.52 11.60
CA THR A 83 18.61 10.78 12.77
C THR A 83 19.99 11.28 13.15
N GLY A 84 20.33 11.25 14.43
CA GLY A 84 21.71 11.52 14.84
C GLY A 84 22.66 10.38 14.43
N ASP A 85 23.96 10.64 14.43
CA ASP A 85 25.00 9.65 14.06
C ASP A 85 25.02 8.37 14.93
N ARG A 86 24.21 8.36 16.00
CA ARG A 86 24.10 7.23 16.92
C ARG A 86 22.98 6.26 16.57
N ALA A 87 22.04 6.65 15.73
CA ALA A 87 20.87 5.84 15.37
C ALA A 87 21.09 5.06 14.10
N LEU A 88 20.76 3.77 14.11
CA LEU A 88 20.55 2.99 12.90
C LEU A 88 19.21 3.39 12.28
N HIS A 89 19.19 3.89 11.04
CA HIS A 89 17.98 4.25 10.32
C HIS A 89 17.64 3.19 9.26
N ILE A 90 16.57 2.44 9.50
CA ILE A 90 16.00 1.48 8.55
C ILE A 90 14.75 2.11 7.92
N CYS A 91 14.72 2.17 6.58
CA CYS A 91 13.55 2.66 5.85
C CYS A 91 12.75 1.49 5.26
N TYR A 92 11.56 1.22 5.82
CA TYR A 92 10.58 0.35 5.17
C TYR A 92 9.83 1.16 4.11
N CYS A 93 10.19 0.92 2.86
CA CYS A 93 9.69 1.68 1.72
C CYS A 93 8.51 0.97 1.07
N HIS A 94 7.32 1.58 1.17
CA HIS A 94 6.13 1.12 0.45
C HIS A 94 6.22 1.46 -1.04
N THR A 95 6.81 2.60 -1.36
CA THR A 95 7.11 3.05 -2.72
C THR A 95 7.86 4.39 -2.67
N PRO A 96 8.75 4.73 -3.60
CA PRO A 96 9.10 6.12 -3.90
C PRO A 96 7.86 6.93 -4.24
N MET A 97 7.85 8.23 -3.94
CA MET A 97 6.66 9.10 -4.08
C MET A 97 6.01 9.02 -5.47
N ARG A 98 5.01 8.14 -5.67
CA ARG A 98 4.38 7.89 -6.98
C ARG A 98 3.83 9.15 -7.64
N TYR A 99 3.26 10.05 -6.85
CA TYR A 99 2.65 11.31 -7.34
C TYR A 99 3.65 12.32 -7.90
N ILE A 100 4.96 12.17 -7.66
CA ILE A 100 6.00 13.01 -8.27
C ILE A 100 6.81 12.27 -9.34
N TRP A 101 6.91 10.92 -9.26
CA TRP A 101 7.72 10.13 -10.19
C TRP A 101 6.89 9.53 -11.33
N SER A 102 5.95 8.66 -11.05
CA SER A 102 5.27 7.83 -12.05
C SER A 102 3.83 8.21 -12.35
N MET A 103 3.13 8.88 -11.44
CA MET A 103 1.69 9.15 -11.55
C MET A 103 1.34 10.66 -11.56
N PHE A 104 2.31 11.53 -11.84
CA PHE A 104 2.05 12.96 -11.81
C PHE A 104 0.92 13.39 -12.74
N ASP A 105 0.92 12.87 -13.95
CA ASP A 105 -0.08 13.22 -14.96
C ASP A 105 -1.48 12.68 -14.62
N GLU A 106 -1.58 11.57 -13.89
CA GLU A 106 -2.87 11.05 -13.41
C GLU A 106 -3.52 11.94 -12.35
N TYR A 107 -2.69 12.58 -11.50
CA TYR A 107 -3.18 13.50 -10.46
C TYR A 107 -3.44 14.91 -10.97
N PHE A 108 -2.67 15.38 -11.97
CA PHE A 108 -2.68 16.76 -12.47
C PHE A 108 -3.06 16.88 -13.96
N ALA A 109 -3.81 15.91 -14.50
CA ALA A 109 -4.29 15.92 -15.89
C ALA A 109 -5.10 17.18 -16.24
N PRO A 110 -5.11 17.58 -17.53
CA PRO A 110 -6.04 18.60 -18.04
C PRO A 110 -7.49 18.28 -17.68
N GLY A 111 -8.23 19.27 -17.17
CA GLY A 111 -9.61 19.12 -16.71
C GLY A 111 -9.79 18.76 -15.22
N ARG A 112 -8.72 18.35 -14.52
CA ARG A 112 -8.75 18.11 -13.07
C ARG A 112 -8.20 19.27 -12.23
N SER A 113 -7.41 20.19 -12.85
CA SER A 113 -6.84 21.35 -12.17
C SER A 113 -6.66 22.53 -13.14
N GLY A 114 -6.76 23.77 -12.62
CA GLY A 114 -6.55 25.01 -13.37
C GLY A 114 -5.09 25.19 -13.83
N LEU A 115 -4.86 26.07 -14.82
CA LEU A 115 -3.53 26.33 -15.41
C LEU A 115 -2.49 26.79 -14.37
N ILE A 116 -2.88 27.67 -13.44
CA ILE A 116 -1.99 28.20 -12.38
C ILE A 116 -1.60 27.06 -11.42
N THR A 117 -2.56 26.24 -11.02
CA THR A 117 -2.32 25.08 -10.14
C THR A 117 -1.37 24.07 -10.80
N ARG A 118 -1.48 23.88 -12.12
CA ARG A 118 -0.60 22.98 -12.88
C ARG A 118 0.82 23.53 -13.01
N ALA A 119 0.98 24.83 -13.25
CA ALA A 119 2.30 25.45 -13.31
C ALA A 119 3.00 25.38 -11.95
N GLY A 120 2.30 25.74 -10.87
CA GLY A 120 2.79 25.61 -9.51
C GLY A 120 3.15 24.17 -9.15
N ALA A 121 2.30 23.19 -9.51
CA ALA A 121 2.54 21.77 -9.26
C ALA A 121 3.79 21.24 -9.99
N ARG A 122 4.10 21.74 -11.20
CA ARG A 122 5.33 21.35 -11.94
C ARG A 122 6.61 21.86 -11.27
N VAL A 123 6.62 23.11 -10.81
CA VAL A 123 7.77 23.68 -10.07
C VAL A 123 7.96 22.91 -8.77
N PHE A 124 6.87 22.67 -8.07
CA PHE A 124 6.87 21.97 -6.82
C PHE A 124 7.28 20.49 -6.98
N ARG A 125 6.86 19.83 -8.07
CA ARG A 125 7.31 18.46 -8.41
C ARG A 125 8.85 18.39 -8.47
N ARG A 126 9.50 19.35 -9.17
CA ARG A 126 10.97 19.40 -9.29
C ARG A 126 11.65 19.58 -7.93
N TYR A 127 11.09 20.44 -7.08
CA TYR A 127 11.58 20.61 -5.71
C TYR A 127 11.49 19.30 -4.91
N LEU A 128 10.32 18.63 -4.94
CA LEU A 128 10.15 17.37 -4.24
C LEU A 128 11.03 16.25 -4.81
N GLN A 129 11.22 16.17 -6.14
CA GLN A 129 12.11 15.20 -6.75
C GLN A 129 13.56 15.42 -6.32
N TRP A 130 14.02 16.66 -6.33
CA TRP A 130 15.35 17.01 -5.83
C TRP A 130 15.50 16.63 -4.36
N TRP A 131 14.55 16.97 -3.53
CA TRP A 131 14.57 16.66 -2.10
C TRP A 131 14.51 15.16 -1.85
N ASP A 132 13.70 14.44 -2.59
CA ASP A 132 13.53 12.99 -2.48
C ASP A 132 14.84 12.24 -2.81
N ILE A 133 15.57 12.68 -3.84
CA ILE A 133 16.91 12.16 -4.18
C ILE A 133 17.93 12.57 -3.12
N LYS A 134 17.94 13.84 -2.70
CA LYS A 134 18.88 14.36 -1.70
C LYS A 134 18.80 13.56 -0.39
N THR A 135 17.61 13.20 0.04
CA THR A 135 17.38 12.47 1.29
C THR A 135 17.41 10.95 1.14
N ALA A 136 17.68 10.44 -0.05
CA ALA A 136 17.81 8.99 -0.27
C ALA A 136 19.03 8.37 0.45
N GLY A 137 19.98 9.19 0.87
CA GLY A 137 21.14 8.79 1.67
C GLY A 137 20.89 8.78 3.19
N ASN A 138 19.77 9.32 3.67
CA ASN A 138 19.49 9.39 5.12
C ASN A 138 19.31 8.00 5.76
N PRO A 139 18.55 7.05 5.18
CA PRO A 139 18.53 5.69 5.69
C PRO A 139 19.86 4.97 5.47
N ASP A 140 20.33 4.29 6.51
CA ASP A 140 21.46 3.36 6.40
C ASP A 140 21.06 2.17 5.53
N PHE A 141 19.81 1.72 5.66
CA PHE A 141 19.29 0.54 5.01
C PHE A 141 17.84 0.68 4.53
N TYR A 142 17.53 0.08 3.38
CA TYR A 142 16.18 0.04 2.82
C TYR A 142 15.60 -1.37 2.82
N ILE A 143 14.34 -1.47 3.24
CA ILE A 143 13.49 -2.64 3.05
C ILE A 143 12.39 -2.25 2.06
N ALA A 144 12.26 -2.99 0.97
CA ALA A 144 11.18 -2.85 0.01
C ALA A 144 10.01 -3.77 0.38
N ASN A 145 8.78 -3.30 0.22
CA ASN A 145 7.60 -4.12 0.47
C ASN A 145 7.34 -5.19 -0.62
N SER A 146 8.05 -5.09 -1.75
CA SER A 146 7.90 -5.98 -2.91
C SER A 146 9.12 -5.90 -3.82
N GLU A 147 9.30 -6.88 -4.67
CA GLU A 147 10.30 -6.88 -5.73
C GLU A 147 10.07 -5.73 -6.72
N ASN A 148 8.80 -5.41 -6.97
CA ASN A 148 8.42 -4.26 -7.78
C ASN A 148 8.92 -2.95 -7.16
N VAL A 149 8.79 -2.76 -5.84
CA VAL A 149 9.30 -1.57 -5.14
C VAL A 149 10.83 -1.61 -5.01
N ARG A 150 11.45 -2.77 -4.82
CA ARG A 150 12.92 -2.90 -4.84
C ARG A 150 13.50 -2.33 -6.13
N ARG A 151 12.94 -2.71 -7.29
CA ARG A 151 13.35 -2.17 -8.59
C ARG A 151 13.15 -0.65 -8.69
N ARG A 152 12.06 -0.12 -8.10
CA ARG A 152 11.82 1.34 -8.07
C ARG A 152 12.81 2.06 -7.15
N ILE A 153 13.15 1.53 -5.98
CA ILE A 153 14.20 2.07 -5.10
C ILE A 153 15.51 2.15 -5.86
N GLN A 154 15.91 1.05 -6.52
CA GLN A 154 17.15 1.01 -7.31
C GLN A 154 17.14 2.04 -8.44
N SER A 155 16.05 2.14 -9.21
CA SER A 155 15.97 3.06 -10.36
C SER A 155 15.85 4.52 -9.95
N THR A 156 15.21 4.83 -8.81
CA THR A 156 14.94 6.20 -8.37
C THR A 156 16.03 6.74 -7.45
N PHE A 157 16.50 5.92 -6.50
CA PHE A 157 17.43 6.33 -5.44
C PHE A 157 18.84 5.78 -5.61
N THR A 158 19.03 4.85 -6.55
CA THR A 158 20.31 4.12 -6.74
C THR A 158 20.74 3.46 -5.43
N ARG A 159 19.79 2.89 -4.69
CA ARG A 159 20.00 2.22 -3.42
C ARG A 159 19.56 0.76 -3.50
N ASP A 160 20.32 -0.11 -2.85
CA ASP A 160 19.95 -1.51 -2.66
C ASP A 160 18.91 -1.62 -1.54
N SER A 161 18.11 -2.69 -1.59
CA SER A 161 17.12 -2.99 -0.55
C SER A 161 16.84 -4.48 -0.48
N GLU A 162 16.51 -4.97 0.71
CA GLU A 162 15.93 -6.30 0.91
C GLU A 162 14.41 -6.26 0.70
N VAL A 163 13.83 -7.41 0.35
CA VAL A 163 12.37 -7.52 0.21
C VAL A 163 11.79 -8.22 1.43
N ILE A 164 10.95 -7.50 2.17
CA ILE A 164 10.10 -8.06 3.21
C ILE A 164 8.67 -7.65 2.90
N HIS A 165 7.85 -8.59 2.47
CA HIS A 165 6.47 -8.34 2.12
C HIS A 165 5.66 -7.87 3.33
N PRO A 166 4.68 -6.96 3.17
CA PRO A 166 3.86 -6.49 4.28
C PRO A 166 3.00 -7.62 4.85
N PRO A 167 2.70 -7.56 6.16
CA PRO A 167 1.97 -8.61 6.85
C PRO A 167 0.51 -8.64 6.45
N VAL A 168 -0.02 -9.86 6.31
CA VAL A 168 -1.46 -10.16 6.25
C VAL A 168 -1.82 -10.95 7.50
N ASP A 169 -2.91 -10.59 8.16
CA ASP A 169 -3.45 -11.35 9.29
C ASP A 169 -4.34 -12.48 8.77
N VAL A 170 -3.69 -13.58 8.32
CA VAL A 170 -4.38 -14.72 7.69
C VAL A 170 -5.36 -15.40 8.65
N ASP A 171 -5.06 -15.38 9.95
CA ASP A 171 -5.92 -16.01 10.96
C ASP A 171 -7.24 -15.24 11.17
N SER A 172 -7.33 -13.97 10.77
CA SER A 172 -8.57 -13.19 10.83
C SER A 172 -9.59 -13.55 9.75
N PHE A 173 -9.19 -14.31 8.72
CA PHE A 173 -10.05 -14.72 7.61
C PHE A 173 -10.48 -16.17 7.72
N GLN A 174 -11.70 -16.47 7.31
CA GLN A 174 -12.27 -17.82 7.32
C GLN A 174 -12.55 -18.31 5.91
N VAL A 175 -12.23 -19.57 5.65
CA VAL A 175 -12.58 -20.24 4.40
C VAL A 175 -14.01 -20.74 4.48
N PHE A 176 -14.89 -20.18 3.64
CA PHE A 176 -16.26 -20.68 3.51
C PHE A 176 -16.41 -21.45 2.19
N PRO A 177 -16.90 -22.70 2.23
CA PRO A 177 -17.04 -23.53 1.03
C PRO A 177 -18.17 -23.09 0.09
N ARG A 178 -18.99 -22.09 0.46
CA ARG A 178 -20.08 -21.58 -0.38
C ARG A 178 -19.57 -20.90 -1.64
N LYS A 179 -20.05 -21.33 -2.79
CA LYS A 179 -19.94 -20.55 -4.03
C LYS A 179 -20.82 -19.33 -3.90
N GLY A 180 -20.21 -18.16 -3.87
CA GLY A 180 -20.93 -16.90 -3.96
C GLY A 180 -21.56 -16.71 -5.35
N ASP A 181 -22.45 -15.74 -5.45
CA ASP A 181 -23.13 -15.36 -6.70
C ASP A 181 -22.59 -14.04 -7.29
N PHE A 182 -21.61 -13.41 -6.64
CA PHE A 182 -21.04 -12.12 -7.05
C PHE A 182 -19.51 -12.13 -7.12
N PHE A 183 -18.96 -11.24 -7.92
CA PHE A 183 -17.54 -10.88 -7.93
C PHE A 183 -17.34 -9.64 -7.05
N LEU A 184 -16.14 -9.47 -6.49
CA LEU A 184 -15.83 -8.39 -5.57
C LEU A 184 -14.70 -7.49 -6.12
N VAL A 185 -14.88 -6.18 -6.08
CA VAL A 185 -13.82 -5.19 -6.11
C VAL A 185 -13.76 -4.54 -4.74
N ALA A 186 -12.58 -4.50 -4.11
CA ALA A 186 -12.42 -3.92 -2.77
C ALA A 186 -11.30 -2.87 -2.74
N GLY A 187 -11.49 -1.83 -1.90
CA GLY A 187 -10.49 -0.81 -1.58
C GLY A 187 -10.84 0.60 -2.05
N ALA A 188 -9.89 1.53 -1.90
CA ALA A 188 -10.09 2.94 -2.22
C ALA A 188 -10.41 3.15 -3.71
N LEU A 189 -11.45 3.94 -4.01
CA LEU A 189 -11.89 4.25 -5.37
C LEU A 189 -11.09 5.45 -5.91
N VAL A 190 -9.87 5.15 -6.38
CA VAL A 190 -8.91 6.11 -6.92
C VAL A 190 -8.52 5.74 -8.36
N PRO A 191 -8.08 6.71 -9.20
CA PRO A 191 -7.89 6.49 -10.64
C PRO A 191 -6.98 5.31 -10.99
N TYR A 192 -5.86 5.12 -10.31
CA TYR A 192 -4.89 4.07 -10.63
C TYR A 192 -5.38 2.65 -10.34
N LYS A 193 -6.44 2.49 -9.54
CA LYS A 193 -7.07 1.18 -9.30
C LYS A 193 -7.96 0.72 -10.45
N ARG A 194 -8.22 1.57 -11.45
CA ARG A 194 -8.89 1.22 -12.71
C ARG A 194 -10.22 0.47 -12.53
N VAL A 195 -10.98 0.81 -11.50
CA VAL A 195 -12.27 0.16 -11.20
C VAL A 195 -13.28 0.31 -12.34
N GLU A 196 -13.15 1.37 -13.16
CA GLU A 196 -13.97 1.57 -14.35
C GLU A 196 -13.89 0.41 -15.36
N ILE A 197 -12.73 -0.27 -15.44
CA ILE A 197 -12.56 -1.44 -16.33
C ILE A 197 -13.45 -2.59 -15.87
N ALA A 198 -13.48 -2.84 -14.56
CA ALA A 198 -14.38 -3.84 -13.97
C ALA A 198 -15.85 -3.47 -14.24
N ILE A 199 -16.25 -2.23 -13.96
CA ILE A 199 -17.63 -1.78 -14.20
C ILE A 199 -18.04 -1.97 -15.65
N GLN A 200 -17.22 -1.54 -16.61
CA GLN A 200 -17.52 -1.68 -18.05
C GLN A 200 -17.62 -3.15 -18.48
N ALA A 201 -16.70 -4.01 -18.00
CA ALA A 201 -16.76 -5.44 -18.31
C ALA A 201 -18.03 -6.10 -17.74
N PHE A 202 -18.40 -5.77 -16.50
CA PHE A 202 -19.57 -6.33 -15.84
C PHE A 202 -20.88 -5.77 -16.38
N ASN A 203 -20.93 -4.51 -16.84
CA ASN A 203 -22.06 -3.96 -17.58
C ASN A 203 -22.35 -4.77 -18.86
N GLN A 204 -21.27 -5.19 -19.56
CA GLN A 204 -21.40 -5.93 -20.84
C GLN A 204 -21.82 -7.39 -20.63
N ASN A 205 -21.32 -8.05 -19.59
CA ASN A 205 -21.52 -9.49 -19.39
C ASN A 205 -22.67 -9.82 -18.41
N GLY A 206 -23.27 -8.81 -17.75
CA GLY A 206 -24.41 -8.97 -16.84
C GLY A 206 -24.15 -9.71 -15.53
N ARG A 207 -22.90 -10.13 -15.24
CA ARG A 207 -22.55 -10.79 -13.99
C ARG A 207 -22.67 -9.84 -12.80
N ARG A 208 -23.01 -10.36 -11.63
CA ARG A 208 -23.15 -9.55 -10.43
C ARG A 208 -21.78 -9.13 -9.89
N LEU A 209 -21.61 -7.82 -9.64
CA LEU A 209 -20.41 -7.22 -9.06
C LEU A 209 -20.77 -6.43 -7.80
N ILE A 210 -20.00 -6.61 -6.72
CA ILE A 210 -20.04 -5.74 -5.57
C ILE A 210 -18.74 -4.92 -5.54
N VAL A 211 -18.90 -3.60 -5.35
CA VAL A 211 -17.79 -2.65 -5.19
C VAL A 211 -17.81 -2.14 -3.75
N ALA A 212 -16.83 -2.56 -2.95
CA ALA A 212 -16.66 -2.17 -1.55
C ALA A 212 -15.51 -1.17 -1.41
N GLY A 213 -15.79 -0.03 -0.80
CA GLY A 213 -14.85 1.06 -0.57
C GLY A 213 -15.37 2.40 -1.06
N GLY A 214 -14.68 3.45 -0.65
CA GLY A 214 -14.98 4.83 -1.01
C GLY A 214 -13.81 5.54 -1.66
N GLY A 215 -14.04 6.74 -2.19
CA GLY A 215 -12.98 7.54 -2.78
C GLY A 215 -13.47 8.59 -3.77
N PRO A 216 -12.55 9.42 -4.30
CA PRO A 216 -12.92 10.54 -5.18
C PRO A 216 -13.59 10.11 -6.50
N GLU A 217 -13.39 8.87 -6.95
CA GLU A 217 -13.98 8.34 -8.17
C GLU A 217 -15.40 7.77 -7.95
N GLN A 218 -15.87 7.62 -6.71
CA GLN A 218 -17.13 6.92 -6.39
C GLN A 218 -18.33 7.44 -7.19
N SER A 219 -18.58 8.75 -7.18
CA SER A 219 -19.73 9.33 -7.88
C SER A 219 -19.67 9.15 -9.40
N ARG A 220 -18.46 9.18 -9.99
CA ARG A 220 -18.24 8.93 -11.41
C ARG A 220 -18.51 7.45 -11.76
N LEU A 221 -17.99 6.56 -10.95
CA LEU A 221 -18.12 5.11 -11.13
C LEU A 221 -19.57 4.63 -10.96
N GLN A 222 -20.30 5.18 -10.00
CA GLN A 222 -21.73 4.90 -9.80
C GLN A 222 -22.58 5.29 -11.03
N LYS A 223 -22.25 6.41 -11.68
CA LYS A 223 -22.96 6.84 -12.91
C LYS A 223 -22.68 5.93 -14.13
N LEU A 224 -21.58 5.19 -14.13
CA LEU A 224 -21.22 4.25 -15.19
C LEU A 224 -21.85 2.86 -14.99
N ALA A 225 -22.25 2.54 -13.76
CA ALA A 225 -22.68 1.20 -13.38
C ALA A 225 -24.11 0.89 -13.85
N ALA A 226 -24.33 -0.32 -14.35
CA ALA A 226 -25.65 -0.88 -14.62
C ALA A 226 -26.24 -1.55 -13.36
N GLY A 227 -27.48 -2.04 -13.44
CA GLY A 227 -28.22 -2.56 -12.28
C GLY A 227 -27.67 -3.84 -11.65
N ASN A 228 -26.73 -4.53 -12.31
CA ASN A 228 -26.05 -5.71 -11.80
C ASN A 228 -24.83 -5.38 -10.91
N ILE A 229 -24.51 -4.08 -10.72
CA ILE A 229 -23.35 -3.60 -9.95
C ILE A 229 -23.82 -2.86 -8.70
N GLU A 230 -23.41 -3.35 -7.54
CA GLU A 230 -23.78 -2.81 -6.24
C GLU A 230 -22.60 -2.12 -5.59
N PHE A 231 -22.77 -0.86 -5.10
CA PHE A 231 -21.76 -0.13 -4.33
C PHE A 231 -22.11 -0.15 -2.84
N ARG A 232 -21.21 -0.67 -2.02
CA ARG A 232 -21.34 -0.74 -0.56
C ARG A 232 -20.80 0.49 0.16
N GLY A 233 -19.99 1.32 -0.54
CA GLY A 233 -19.26 2.40 0.13
C GLY A 233 -18.22 1.89 1.10
N HIS A 234 -17.91 2.66 2.14
CA HIS A 234 -17.06 2.20 3.23
C HIS A 234 -17.73 1.06 3.99
N VAL A 235 -17.02 -0.02 4.17
CA VAL A 235 -17.43 -1.20 4.94
C VAL A 235 -16.47 -1.38 6.12
N THR A 236 -16.95 -1.98 7.20
CA THR A 236 -16.12 -2.39 8.33
C THR A 236 -15.23 -3.58 7.95
N ASP A 237 -14.19 -3.86 8.76
CA ASP A 237 -13.32 -5.01 8.52
C ASP A 237 -14.10 -6.34 8.56
N ASP A 238 -15.09 -6.45 9.44
CA ASP A 238 -15.96 -7.65 9.52
C ASP A 238 -16.82 -7.80 8.26
N GLU A 239 -17.47 -6.73 7.80
CA GLU A 239 -18.24 -6.73 6.56
C GLU A 239 -17.33 -7.05 5.33
N LEU A 240 -16.09 -6.57 5.32
CA LEU A 240 -15.14 -6.87 4.26
C LEU A 240 -14.75 -8.36 4.27
N ARG A 241 -14.54 -8.95 5.45
CA ARG A 241 -14.30 -10.41 5.59
C ARG A 241 -15.47 -11.23 5.08
N ASP A 242 -16.71 -10.81 5.40
CA ASP A 242 -17.93 -11.46 4.89
C ASP A 242 -18.04 -11.36 3.37
N LEU A 243 -17.68 -10.21 2.78
CA LEU A 243 -17.66 -10.02 1.34
C LEU A 243 -16.60 -10.91 0.68
N TYR A 244 -15.39 -11.02 1.25
CA TYR A 244 -14.40 -11.98 0.76
C TYR A 244 -14.93 -13.41 0.85
N ALA A 245 -15.45 -13.82 2.00
CA ALA A 245 -15.96 -15.16 2.20
C ALA A 245 -17.13 -15.50 1.27
N GLY A 246 -17.96 -14.51 0.91
CA GLY A 246 -19.15 -14.66 0.07
C GLY A 246 -18.92 -14.52 -1.42
N CYS A 247 -17.80 -13.95 -1.89
CA CYS A 247 -17.59 -13.72 -3.30
C CYS A 247 -17.17 -14.99 -4.06
N ARG A 248 -17.28 -14.96 -5.38
CA ARG A 248 -16.75 -16.00 -6.28
C ARG A 248 -15.25 -15.83 -6.51
N ALA A 249 -14.84 -14.59 -6.71
CA ALA A 249 -13.46 -14.17 -6.89
C ALA A 249 -13.34 -12.67 -6.62
N LEU A 250 -12.13 -12.23 -6.24
CA LEU A 250 -11.74 -10.84 -6.23
C LEU A 250 -11.34 -10.41 -7.64
N VAL A 251 -11.79 -9.24 -8.09
CA VAL A 251 -11.34 -8.58 -9.33
C VAL A 251 -10.40 -7.44 -8.96
N PHE A 252 -9.18 -7.48 -9.46
CA PHE A 252 -8.10 -6.57 -9.10
C PHE A 252 -7.51 -5.92 -10.37
N PRO A 253 -8.17 -4.85 -10.91
CA PRO A 253 -7.85 -4.32 -12.25
C PRO A 253 -6.73 -3.28 -12.25
N GLY A 254 -6.30 -2.79 -11.07
CA GLY A 254 -5.24 -1.80 -10.92
C GLY A 254 -3.83 -2.39 -10.92
N GLU A 255 -2.84 -1.55 -11.21
CA GLU A 255 -1.43 -1.84 -10.95
C GLU A 255 -1.04 -1.28 -9.58
N GLU A 256 -0.73 -2.14 -8.63
CA GLU A 256 -0.32 -1.77 -7.27
C GLU A 256 1.14 -2.17 -6.99
N ASP A 257 1.70 -1.59 -5.93
CA ASP A 257 3.08 -1.82 -5.55
C ASP A 257 3.31 -3.22 -4.97
N PHE A 258 2.35 -3.73 -4.21
CA PHE A 258 2.31 -5.09 -3.68
C PHE A 258 0.93 -5.73 -3.85
N GLY A 259 -0.10 -5.16 -3.22
CA GLY A 259 -1.47 -5.70 -3.27
C GLY A 259 -1.75 -6.65 -2.10
N ILE A 260 -2.09 -6.10 -0.93
CA ILE A 260 -2.54 -6.87 0.23
C ILE A 260 -3.91 -7.51 -0.03
N ILE A 261 -4.81 -6.78 -0.66
CA ILE A 261 -6.20 -7.19 -0.97
C ILE A 261 -6.30 -8.56 -1.68
N PRO A 262 -5.48 -8.89 -2.69
CA PRO A 262 -5.39 -10.24 -3.24
C PRO A 262 -5.11 -11.33 -2.22
N LEU A 263 -4.22 -11.08 -1.27
CA LEU A 263 -3.85 -12.05 -0.24
C LEU A 263 -4.96 -12.25 0.80
N GLU A 264 -5.70 -11.19 1.14
CA GLU A 264 -6.89 -11.26 2.02
C GLU A 264 -7.99 -12.12 1.38
N ALA A 265 -8.23 -11.95 0.07
CA ALA A 265 -9.16 -12.80 -0.67
C ALA A 265 -8.70 -14.27 -0.66
N MET A 266 -7.40 -14.54 -0.88
CA MET A 266 -6.85 -15.89 -0.84
C MET A 266 -6.88 -16.48 0.56
N ALA A 267 -6.66 -15.69 1.62
CA ALA A 267 -6.81 -16.11 3.01
C ALA A 267 -8.25 -16.56 3.31
N SER A 268 -9.25 -15.98 2.61
CA SER A 268 -10.65 -16.40 2.63
C SER A 268 -10.98 -17.54 1.66
N GLY A 269 -9.95 -18.16 1.04
CA GLY A 269 -10.12 -19.25 0.07
C GLY A 269 -10.70 -18.78 -1.28
N LYS A 270 -10.56 -17.49 -1.64
CA LYS A 270 -11.11 -16.95 -2.88
C LYS A 270 -10.00 -16.61 -3.89
N PRO A 271 -10.14 -17.06 -5.15
CA PRO A 271 -9.18 -16.75 -6.20
C PRO A 271 -9.28 -15.30 -6.66
N VAL A 272 -8.24 -14.84 -7.36
CA VAL A 272 -8.11 -13.45 -7.79
C VAL A 272 -8.04 -13.36 -9.31
N ILE A 273 -8.77 -12.43 -9.90
CA ILE A 273 -8.67 -12.08 -11.33
C ILE A 273 -7.95 -10.73 -11.38
N ALA A 274 -6.67 -10.74 -11.72
CA ALA A 274 -5.79 -9.60 -11.57
C ALA A 274 -5.21 -9.11 -12.90
N PHE A 275 -4.97 -7.80 -12.98
CA PHE A 275 -4.09 -7.27 -14.02
C PHE A 275 -2.66 -7.79 -13.79
N GLY A 276 -2.08 -8.42 -14.82
CA GLY A 276 -0.80 -9.11 -14.74
C GLY A 276 0.42 -8.17 -14.69
N ARG A 277 0.41 -7.18 -13.76
CA ARG A 277 1.54 -6.26 -13.55
C ARG A 277 1.71 -5.84 -12.09
N GLY A 278 2.88 -5.25 -11.80
CA GLY A 278 3.23 -4.74 -10.48
C GLY A 278 3.27 -5.85 -9.43
N GLY A 279 2.83 -5.54 -8.22
CA GLY A 279 2.83 -6.48 -7.09
C GLY A 279 1.89 -7.67 -7.25
N ALA A 280 0.88 -7.60 -8.14
CA ALA A 280 0.04 -8.75 -8.44
C ALA A 280 0.84 -9.97 -8.94
N LEU A 281 1.96 -9.74 -9.63
CA LEU A 281 2.88 -10.81 -10.09
C LEU A 281 3.60 -11.53 -8.94
N GLU A 282 3.63 -10.94 -7.75
CA GLU A 282 4.25 -11.51 -6.55
C GLU A 282 3.23 -12.21 -5.66
N THR A 283 1.98 -11.73 -5.69
CA THR A 283 0.92 -12.22 -4.81
C THR A 283 0.00 -13.26 -5.46
N VAL A 284 -0.11 -13.27 -6.79
CA VAL A 284 -0.97 -14.20 -7.54
C VAL A 284 -0.11 -15.15 -8.38
N ILE A 285 -0.49 -16.42 -8.43
CA ILE A 285 0.10 -17.44 -9.32
C ILE A 285 -0.96 -17.82 -10.36
N ASP A 286 -0.67 -17.54 -11.66
CA ASP A 286 -1.63 -17.78 -12.74
C ASP A 286 -2.08 -19.24 -12.78
N ASN A 287 -3.37 -19.45 -12.94
CA ASN A 287 -4.06 -20.75 -12.94
C ASN A 287 -3.94 -21.58 -11.64
N VAL A 288 -3.30 -21.05 -10.57
CA VAL A 288 -3.18 -21.72 -9.27
C VAL A 288 -3.93 -20.93 -8.19
N THR A 289 -3.65 -19.64 -8.02
CA THR A 289 -4.33 -18.80 -7.04
C THR A 289 -5.21 -17.74 -7.69
N GLY A 290 -5.16 -17.61 -9.02
CA GLY A 290 -5.96 -16.65 -9.74
C GLY A 290 -5.74 -16.73 -11.26
N ILE A 291 -6.23 -15.75 -11.96
CA ILE A 291 -6.10 -15.59 -13.42
C ILE A 291 -5.60 -14.19 -13.72
N PHE A 292 -4.57 -14.08 -14.54
CA PHE A 292 -4.13 -12.78 -15.04
C PHE A 292 -4.84 -12.40 -16.35
N PHE A 293 -5.11 -11.10 -16.49
CA PHE A 293 -5.40 -10.49 -17.79
C PHE A 293 -4.26 -9.53 -18.19
N PRO A 294 -3.89 -9.50 -19.50
CA PRO A 294 -2.65 -8.84 -19.91
C PRO A 294 -2.79 -7.33 -20.13
N ASP A 295 -4.00 -6.85 -20.44
CA ASP A 295 -4.25 -5.46 -20.81
C ASP A 295 -5.38 -4.86 -19.98
N GLN A 296 -5.20 -3.60 -19.55
CA GLN A 296 -6.23 -2.88 -18.78
C GLN A 296 -7.40 -2.46 -19.66
N THR A 297 -8.12 -3.44 -20.22
CA THR A 297 -9.31 -3.25 -21.05
C THR A 297 -10.48 -4.11 -20.55
N PRO A 298 -11.74 -3.67 -20.75
CA PRO A 298 -12.91 -4.48 -20.41
C PRO A 298 -12.94 -5.83 -21.13
N ALA A 299 -12.47 -5.88 -22.39
CA ALA A 299 -12.42 -7.10 -23.19
C ALA A 299 -11.44 -8.13 -22.62
N ALA A 300 -10.23 -7.69 -22.22
CA ALA A 300 -9.23 -8.57 -21.61
C ALA A 300 -9.72 -9.12 -20.25
N LEU A 301 -10.37 -8.28 -19.43
CA LEU A 301 -10.98 -8.72 -18.18
C LEU A 301 -12.11 -9.72 -18.43
N THR A 302 -12.99 -9.49 -19.43
CA THR A 302 -14.07 -10.42 -19.78
C THR A 302 -13.51 -11.78 -20.20
N ALA A 303 -12.46 -11.80 -21.02
CA ALA A 303 -11.78 -13.04 -21.40
C ALA A 303 -11.18 -13.78 -20.18
N ALA A 304 -10.64 -13.05 -19.22
CA ALA A 304 -10.15 -13.66 -17.97
C ALA A 304 -11.30 -14.21 -17.10
N LEU A 305 -12.44 -13.52 -17.05
CA LEU A 305 -13.64 -14.02 -16.38
C LEU A 305 -14.17 -15.32 -17.06
N ASP A 306 -14.10 -15.42 -18.37
CA ASP A 306 -14.51 -16.63 -19.10
C ASP A 306 -13.51 -17.80 -18.90
N ARG A 307 -12.23 -17.51 -18.74
CA ARG A 307 -11.23 -18.50 -18.30
C ARG A 307 -11.51 -18.96 -16.88
N PHE A 308 -11.82 -18.03 -15.98
CA PHE A 308 -12.17 -18.31 -14.58
C PHE A 308 -13.36 -19.28 -14.46
N GLU A 309 -14.41 -19.15 -15.28
CA GLU A 309 -15.57 -20.05 -15.27
C GLU A 309 -15.22 -21.51 -15.62
N LYS A 310 -14.15 -21.69 -16.39
CA LYS A 310 -13.64 -23.02 -16.80
C LYS A 310 -12.59 -23.59 -15.85
N SER A 311 -12.12 -22.76 -14.89
CA SER A 311 -11.06 -23.11 -13.96
C SER A 311 -11.63 -23.62 -12.63
N ARG A 312 -10.80 -24.37 -11.90
CA ARG A 312 -11.10 -24.79 -10.54
C ARG A 312 -9.96 -24.37 -9.64
N PHE A 313 -10.31 -23.79 -8.50
CA PHE A 313 -9.37 -23.34 -7.49
C PHE A 313 -9.64 -24.07 -6.19
N ASP A 314 -8.58 -24.52 -5.55
CA ASP A 314 -8.62 -25.19 -4.27
C ASP A 314 -8.50 -24.15 -3.14
N PRO A 315 -9.53 -23.94 -2.31
CA PRO A 315 -9.51 -22.94 -1.24
C PRO A 315 -8.38 -23.15 -0.22
N ASP A 316 -7.99 -24.38 0.06
CA ASP A 316 -6.92 -24.67 1.02
C ASP A 316 -5.55 -24.27 0.45
N ARG A 317 -5.30 -24.51 -0.83
CA ARG A 317 -4.09 -24.03 -1.51
C ARG A 317 -4.01 -22.52 -1.60
N LEU A 318 -5.15 -21.85 -1.77
CA LEU A 318 -5.22 -20.38 -1.77
C LEU A 318 -4.78 -19.84 -0.41
N ARG A 319 -5.33 -20.39 0.67
CA ARG A 319 -4.98 -20.01 2.04
C ARG A 319 -3.52 -20.36 2.38
N GLU A 320 -3.05 -21.53 1.98
CA GLU A 320 -1.64 -21.92 2.14
C GLU A 320 -0.70 -20.93 1.47
N HIS A 321 -1.06 -20.48 0.25
CA HIS A 321 -0.27 -19.45 -0.44
C HIS A 321 -0.27 -18.14 0.31
N ALA A 322 -1.43 -17.65 0.79
CA ALA A 322 -1.55 -16.42 1.58
C ALA A 322 -0.73 -16.50 2.89
N SER A 323 -0.62 -17.68 3.51
CA SER A 323 0.12 -17.89 4.76
C SER A 323 1.63 -17.62 4.64
N ARG A 324 2.18 -17.61 3.42
CA ARG A 324 3.57 -17.19 3.18
C ARG A 324 3.80 -15.70 3.44
N PHE A 325 2.73 -14.92 3.52
CA PHE A 325 2.72 -13.49 3.78
C PHE A 325 2.10 -13.17 5.16
N ASP A 326 1.97 -14.19 6.02
CA ASP A 326 1.39 -14.03 7.35
C ASP A 326 2.20 -13.07 8.23
N LYS A 327 1.53 -12.44 9.17
CA LYS A 327 2.11 -11.55 10.18
C LYS A 327 3.31 -12.19 10.90
N LYS A 328 3.25 -13.50 11.20
CA LYS A 328 4.35 -14.23 11.86
C LYS A 328 5.60 -14.28 10.98
N VAL A 329 5.43 -14.47 9.68
CA VAL A 329 6.53 -14.48 8.70
C VAL A 329 7.16 -13.09 8.58
N PHE A 330 6.34 -12.04 8.55
CA PHE A 330 6.81 -10.65 8.56
C PHE A 330 7.64 -10.35 9.82
N VAL A 331 7.11 -10.68 11.01
CA VAL A 331 7.79 -10.45 12.29
C VAL A 331 9.15 -11.14 12.32
N ALA A 332 9.21 -12.43 11.94
CA ALA A 332 10.46 -13.19 11.93
C ALA A 332 11.52 -12.56 11.00
N LYS A 333 11.13 -12.19 9.77
CA LYS A 333 12.05 -11.54 8.82
C LYS A 333 12.51 -10.16 9.28
N MET A 334 11.59 -9.35 9.81
CA MET A 334 11.92 -8.02 10.33
C MET A 334 12.90 -8.10 11.49
N ASP A 335 12.65 -9.01 12.44
CA ASP A 335 13.53 -9.20 13.60
C ASP A 335 14.93 -9.66 13.17
N GLU A 336 15.04 -10.62 12.28
CA GLU A 336 16.31 -11.09 11.71
C GLU A 336 17.06 -9.95 11.00
N THR A 337 16.39 -9.21 10.13
CA THR A 337 16.97 -8.12 9.36
C THR A 337 17.44 -6.99 10.29
N ILE A 338 16.62 -6.58 11.26
CA ILE A 338 16.99 -5.55 12.23
C ILE A 338 18.23 -5.96 13.04
N ARG A 339 18.27 -7.21 13.56
CA ARG A 339 19.43 -7.75 14.29
C ARG A 339 20.70 -7.72 13.44
N ASN A 340 20.63 -8.24 12.23
CA ASN A 340 21.80 -8.32 11.33
C ASN A 340 22.37 -6.93 11.02
N HIS A 341 21.49 -5.94 10.78
CA HIS A 341 21.93 -4.57 10.51
C HIS A 341 22.42 -3.85 11.77
N TRP A 342 21.80 -4.12 12.92
CA TRP A 342 22.24 -3.58 14.19
C TRP A 342 23.65 -4.05 14.56
N GLU A 343 23.95 -5.34 14.45
CA GLU A 343 25.28 -5.89 14.71
C GLU A 343 26.35 -5.30 13.79
N ARG A 344 26.02 -5.11 12.52
CA ARG A 344 26.93 -4.45 11.55
C ARG A 344 27.18 -2.99 11.91
N PHE A 345 26.12 -2.28 12.29
CA PHE A 345 26.16 -0.88 12.66
C PHE A 345 27.06 -0.67 13.90
N ILE A 346 26.91 -1.48 14.92
CA ILE A 346 27.77 -1.41 16.15
C ILE A 346 29.23 -1.72 15.81
N ARG A 347 29.50 -2.80 15.08
CA ARG A 347 30.89 -3.13 14.67
C ARG A 347 31.56 -2.00 13.87
N ASN A 348 30.84 -1.37 12.97
CA ASN A 348 31.36 -0.25 12.18
C ASN A 348 31.62 0.99 13.03
N LYS A 349 30.88 1.20 14.12
CA LYS A 349 31.14 2.27 15.08
C LYS A 349 32.38 2.02 15.89
N GLU A 350 32.55 0.83 16.44
CA GLU A 350 33.72 0.45 17.23
C GLU A 350 34.99 0.60 16.41
N SER A 351 34.97 0.19 15.14
CA SER A 351 36.13 0.33 14.23
C SER A 351 36.48 1.77 13.82
N ARG A 352 35.59 2.76 14.07
CA ARG A 352 35.87 4.19 13.82
C ARG A 352 36.41 4.93 15.05
N ILE A 353 36.35 4.31 16.21
CA ILE A 353 36.82 4.89 17.48
C ILE A 353 38.23 4.39 17.82
N THR A 354 38.64 3.25 17.23
CA THR A 354 40.02 2.72 17.27
C THR A 354 40.84 3.29 16.13
#